data_c98a33a7e496b70525f6047512ece0a5
#
_entry.id   c98a33a7e496b70525f6047512ece0a5
#
_cell.length_a   1.000
_cell.length_b   1.000
_cell.length_c   1.000
_cell.angle_alpha   90.00
_cell.angle_beta   90.00
_cell.angle_gamma   90.00
#
_symmetry.space_group_name_H-M   'P 1'
#
loop_
_entity.id
_entity.type
_entity.pdbx_description
1 polymer ?
#
loop_
_entity_poly.entity_id
_entity_poly.type
_entity_poly.pdbx_seq_one_letter_code
_entity_poly.pdbx_strand_id
1 'polypeptide(L)'
;QNNDAEASKVAPDAPVITINGLCANAAADKAPDPNCKTVITRAEFEKILDAVQPNMPPRVRRQFAMRYASALGMAQKAEEMGLDKGPKFEERLKLVRIQVLAQAFSQAVQEKAGEISDQDIENYYKEHTADFQETDLQRIFIPRSQQAPASKIKLSEAAEQKLQKDSEEIMQKEADKLHARAVAGEDFVKLQDEAYQLAGIKAKPPSTKMGDVRRNGLPAAQASVLDMKTGEISAVFSDQSGYFIYKVGKKEVEPLEKVKDEIRVSLRNQRIQEQMQAAQKSATPVLDESYFGVEMPPTHGMPLPPPTGGPSTRPGAPGPK
;
A
#
# COMPACT_ATOMS: atom_id res chain seq x y z
N GLN A 1 25.65 -16.78 7.94
CA GLN A 1 26.29 -17.28 6.70
C GLN A 1 26.93 -18.67 6.83
N ASN A 2 27.34 -19.14 8.04
CA ASN A 2 27.97 -20.47 8.18
C ASN A 2 26.99 -21.64 8.19
N ASN A 3 25.74 -21.47 8.63
CA ASN A 3 24.81 -22.58 8.79
C ASN A 3 24.22 -23.14 7.47
N ASP A 4 24.13 -22.32 6.40
CA ASP A 4 23.63 -22.80 5.11
C ASP A 4 24.69 -23.62 4.37
N ALA A 5 25.98 -23.26 4.52
CA ALA A 5 27.10 -24.02 3.97
C ALA A 5 27.27 -25.39 4.65
N GLU A 6 26.90 -25.51 5.92
CA GLU A 6 26.91 -26.79 6.64
C GLU A 6 25.70 -27.66 6.28
N ALA A 7 24.52 -27.07 6.15
CA ALA A 7 23.31 -27.76 5.74
C ALA A 7 23.45 -28.39 4.34
N SER A 8 24.20 -27.74 3.44
CA SER A 8 24.46 -28.26 2.08
C SER A 8 25.39 -29.50 2.07
N LYS A 9 26.12 -29.78 3.15
CA LYS A 9 27.00 -30.96 3.30
C LYS A 9 26.24 -32.21 3.69
N VAL A 10 24.98 -32.10 4.16
CA VAL A 10 24.14 -33.25 4.49
C VAL A 10 23.71 -33.94 3.19
N ALA A 11 23.82 -35.28 3.10
CA ALA A 11 23.39 -35.97 1.88
C ALA A 11 21.88 -35.82 1.64
N PRO A 12 21.42 -35.78 0.35
CA PRO A 12 19.99 -35.58 0.04
C PRO A 12 19.06 -36.63 0.65
N ASP A 13 19.51 -37.85 0.78
CA ASP A 13 18.81 -39.00 1.36
C ASP A 13 18.97 -39.14 2.88
N ALA A 14 19.83 -38.29 3.48
CA ALA A 14 20.03 -38.33 4.91
C ALA A 14 18.76 -37.85 5.67
N PRO A 15 18.42 -38.51 6.80
CA PRO A 15 17.30 -38.13 7.63
C PRO A 15 17.56 -36.78 8.32
N VAL A 16 16.66 -35.84 8.15
CA VAL A 16 16.73 -34.51 8.80
C VAL A 16 15.63 -34.31 9.84
N ILE A 17 14.50 -35.02 9.70
CA ILE A 17 13.45 -35.07 10.71
C ILE A 17 13.09 -36.53 10.95
N THR A 18 13.09 -36.95 12.21
CA THR A 18 12.61 -38.29 12.64
C THR A 18 11.51 -38.06 13.67
N ILE A 19 10.33 -38.62 13.41
CA ILE A 19 9.16 -38.47 14.27
C ILE A 19 8.85 -39.88 14.81
N ASN A 20 9.15 -40.13 16.06
CA ASN A 20 8.88 -41.41 16.72
C ASN A 20 7.38 -41.49 17.06
N GLY A 21 6.81 -42.69 16.90
CA GLY A 21 5.40 -42.94 17.17
C GLY A 21 4.43 -42.47 16.05
N LEU A 22 4.96 -41.94 14.96
CA LEU A 22 4.19 -41.60 13.78
C LEU A 22 4.42 -42.66 12.69
N CYS A 23 3.36 -43.36 12.27
CA CYS A 23 3.44 -44.41 11.27
C CYS A 23 3.02 -43.91 9.91
N ALA A 24 3.92 -43.82 8.94
CA ALA A 24 3.65 -43.33 7.59
C ALA A 24 2.61 -44.15 6.80
N ASN A 25 2.29 -45.39 7.25
CA ASN A 25 1.36 -46.34 6.61
C ASN A 25 0.60 -47.18 7.64
N ALA A 26 0.06 -46.57 8.70
CA ALA A 26 -0.79 -47.31 9.61
C ALA A 26 -2.09 -47.67 8.88
N ALA A 27 -2.25 -48.94 8.49
CA ALA A 27 -3.55 -49.43 8.05
C ALA A 27 -4.53 -49.22 9.22
N ALA A 28 -5.71 -48.68 8.92
CA ALA A 28 -6.73 -48.26 9.89
C ALA A 28 -7.18 -49.35 10.87
N ASP A 29 -6.80 -50.59 10.63
CA ASP A 29 -7.24 -51.77 11.38
C ASP A 29 -6.19 -52.38 12.33
N LYS A 30 -4.99 -51.77 12.46
CA LYS A 30 -3.94 -52.27 13.35
C LYS A 30 -3.59 -51.25 14.41
N ALA A 31 -3.46 -51.73 15.67
CA ALA A 31 -2.92 -50.92 16.75
C ALA A 31 -1.56 -50.32 16.35
N PRO A 32 -1.31 -49.04 16.61
CA PRO A 32 -0.05 -48.41 16.22
C PRO A 32 1.14 -49.13 16.86
N ASP A 33 2.12 -49.54 16.05
CA ASP A 33 3.38 -50.10 16.53
C ASP A 33 4.12 -48.99 17.32
N PRO A 34 4.39 -49.20 18.61
CA PRO A 34 5.07 -48.22 19.44
C PRO A 34 6.50 -47.90 18.96
N ASN A 35 7.07 -48.73 18.10
CA ASN A 35 8.40 -48.54 17.52
C ASN A 35 8.37 -47.92 16.12
N CYS A 36 7.20 -47.55 15.60
CA CYS A 36 7.13 -46.96 14.29
C CYS A 36 7.68 -45.53 14.30
N LYS A 37 8.27 -45.15 13.18
CA LYS A 37 8.83 -43.80 12.97
C LYS A 37 8.61 -43.35 11.54
N THR A 38 8.29 -42.08 11.40
CA THR A 38 8.34 -41.40 10.10
C THR A 38 9.66 -40.66 9.99
N VAL A 39 10.35 -40.90 8.89
CA VAL A 39 11.62 -40.23 8.56
C VAL A 39 11.40 -39.36 7.34
N ILE A 40 11.82 -38.11 7.44
CA ILE A 40 11.83 -37.15 6.33
C ILE A 40 13.27 -36.86 6.00
N THR A 41 13.64 -37.13 4.76
CA THR A 41 15.00 -36.88 4.23
C THR A 41 15.21 -35.38 3.96
N ARG A 42 16.47 -34.99 3.80
CA ARG A 42 16.81 -33.63 3.41
C ARG A 42 16.10 -33.22 2.12
N ALA A 43 16.15 -34.05 1.08
CA ALA A 43 15.51 -33.72 -0.20
C ALA A 43 14.00 -33.56 -0.11
N GLU A 44 13.32 -34.38 0.70
CA GLU A 44 11.88 -34.24 0.94
C GLU A 44 11.56 -32.96 1.70
N PHE A 45 12.32 -32.64 2.73
CA PHE A 45 12.11 -31.43 3.50
C PHE A 45 12.39 -30.16 2.72
N GLU A 46 13.43 -30.14 1.89
CA GLU A 46 13.72 -29.01 0.99
C GLU A 46 12.60 -28.78 -0.03
N LYS A 47 11.99 -29.81 -0.60
CA LYS A 47 10.79 -29.66 -1.46
C LYS A 47 9.62 -29.02 -0.73
N ILE A 48 9.42 -29.35 0.53
CA ILE A 48 8.37 -28.73 1.35
C ILE A 48 8.68 -27.25 1.60
N LEU A 49 9.94 -26.94 1.93
CA LEU A 49 10.37 -25.55 2.13
C LEU A 49 10.21 -24.71 0.87
N ASP A 50 10.62 -25.25 -0.27
CA ASP A 50 10.51 -24.54 -1.56
C ASP A 50 9.04 -24.27 -1.93
N ALA A 51 8.15 -25.20 -1.61
CA ALA A 51 6.71 -25.02 -1.84
C ALA A 51 6.06 -23.97 -0.92
N VAL A 52 6.60 -23.77 0.30
CA VAL A 52 6.04 -22.84 1.29
C VAL A 52 6.71 -21.47 1.22
N GLN A 53 8.04 -21.47 1.28
CA GLN A 53 8.86 -20.24 1.25
C GLN A 53 10.29 -20.60 0.79
N PRO A 54 10.64 -20.36 -0.48
CA PRO A 54 12.00 -20.51 -0.97
C PRO A 54 13.00 -19.68 -0.13
N ASN A 55 14.20 -20.20 0.04
CA ASN A 55 15.30 -19.54 0.77
C ASN A 55 14.98 -19.19 2.23
N MET A 56 14.20 -20.00 2.91
CA MET A 56 13.88 -19.80 4.33
C MET A 56 15.14 -19.78 5.20
N PRO A 57 15.34 -18.74 6.06
CA PRO A 57 16.52 -18.67 6.94
C PRO A 57 16.65 -19.87 7.88
N PRO A 58 17.86 -20.33 8.25
CA PRO A 58 18.08 -21.54 9.05
C PRO A 58 17.32 -21.58 10.37
N ARG A 59 17.24 -20.46 11.07
CA ARG A 59 16.50 -20.37 12.33
C ARG A 59 15.00 -20.57 12.14
N VAL A 60 14.44 -20.00 11.08
CA VAL A 60 13.02 -20.12 10.72
C VAL A 60 12.74 -21.54 10.23
N ARG A 61 13.65 -22.13 9.45
CA ARG A 61 13.62 -23.51 8.94
C ARG A 61 13.49 -24.50 10.10
N ARG A 62 14.26 -24.35 11.17
CA ARG A 62 14.15 -25.21 12.36
C ARG A 62 12.78 -25.08 13.06
N GLN A 63 12.27 -23.86 13.22
CA GLN A 63 10.95 -23.64 13.80
C GLN A 63 9.84 -24.25 12.93
N PHE A 64 9.98 -24.11 11.61
CA PHE A 64 9.06 -24.72 10.66
C PHE A 64 9.08 -26.25 10.78
N ALA A 65 10.26 -26.89 10.83
CA ALA A 65 10.40 -28.34 11.01
C ALA A 65 9.67 -28.85 12.25
N MET A 66 9.80 -28.14 13.39
CA MET A 66 9.09 -28.50 14.63
C MET A 66 7.58 -28.40 14.49
N ARG A 67 7.08 -27.33 13.87
CA ARG A 67 5.64 -27.14 13.61
C ARG A 67 5.10 -28.19 12.65
N TYR A 68 5.86 -28.49 11.60
CA TYR A 68 5.49 -29.48 10.60
C TYR A 68 5.39 -30.90 11.22
N ALA A 69 6.36 -31.28 12.02
CA ALA A 69 6.31 -32.54 12.73
C ALA A 69 5.09 -32.64 13.68
N SER A 70 4.80 -31.59 14.43
CA SER A 70 3.61 -31.52 15.28
C SER A 70 2.31 -31.60 14.48
N ALA A 71 2.24 -30.91 13.34
CA ALA A 71 1.07 -30.94 12.46
C ALA A 71 0.82 -32.35 11.89
N LEU A 72 1.88 -33.07 11.50
CA LEU A 72 1.76 -34.47 11.05
C LEU A 72 1.19 -35.39 12.14
N GLY A 73 1.62 -35.21 13.37
CA GLY A 73 1.06 -36.00 14.50
C GLY A 73 -0.42 -35.70 14.75
N MET A 74 -0.82 -34.42 14.65
CA MET A 74 -2.24 -34.02 14.74
C MET A 74 -3.06 -34.56 13.57
N ALA A 75 -2.50 -34.52 12.35
CA ALA A 75 -3.18 -35.04 11.16
C ALA A 75 -3.44 -36.52 11.26
N GLN A 76 -2.45 -37.33 11.70
CA GLN A 76 -2.64 -38.77 11.95
C GLN A 76 -3.77 -39.01 12.95
N LYS A 77 -3.81 -38.28 14.06
CA LYS A 77 -4.90 -38.43 15.04
C LYS A 77 -6.26 -38.04 14.46
N ALA A 78 -6.33 -37.04 13.61
CA ALA A 78 -7.56 -36.66 12.91
C ALA A 78 -8.02 -37.79 11.96
N GLU A 79 -7.10 -38.41 11.23
CA GLU A 79 -7.38 -39.55 10.34
C GLU A 79 -7.87 -40.78 11.15
N GLU A 80 -7.23 -41.09 12.27
CA GLU A 80 -7.69 -42.15 13.19
C GLU A 80 -9.13 -41.90 13.70
N MET A 81 -9.51 -40.66 13.88
CA MET A 81 -10.87 -40.24 14.25
C MET A 81 -11.83 -40.15 13.03
N GLY A 82 -11.36 -40.39 11.82
CA GLY A 82 -12.15 -40.32 10.59
C GLY A 82 -12.55 -38.91 10.20
N LEU A 83 -11.83 -37.86 10.67
CA LEU A 83 -12.12 -36.47 10.37
C LEU A 83 -11.69 -36.04 8.96
N ASP A 84 -10.92 -36.86 8.29
CA ASP A 84 -10.48 -36.78 6.90
C ASP A 84 -11.54 -37.25 5.91
N LYS A 85 -12.72 -37.65 6.37
CA LYS A 85 -13.79 -38.27 5.57
C LYS A 85 -15.05 -37.43 5.60
N GLY A 86 -15.83 -37.56 4.52
CA GLY A 86 -17.16 -36.97 4.42
C GLY A 86 -17.20 -35.62 3.69
N PRO A 87 -18.44 -35.18 3.31
CA PRO A 87 -18.63 -34.05 2.39
C PRO A 87 -18.07 -32.72 2.92
N LYS A 88 -18.07 -32.54 4.22
CA LYS A 88 -17.56 -31.30 4.84
C LYS A 88 -16.05 -31.16 4.70
N PHE A 89 -15.30 -32.26 4.80
CA PHE A 89 -13.87 -32.27 4.60
C PHE A 89 -13.52 -32.04 3.13
N GLU A 90 -14.22 -32.72 2.23
CA GLU A 90 -14.04 -32.57 0.79
C GLU A 90 -14.30 -31.14 0.30
N GLU A 91 -15.35 -30.47 0.78
CA GLU A 91 -15.62 -29.08 0.43
C GLU A 91 -14.52 -28.14 0.97
N ARG A 92 -13.96 -28.42 2.15
CA ARG A 92 -12.82 -27.66 2.65
C ARG A 92 -11.57 -27.84 1.78
N LEU A 93 -11.28 -29.07 1.35
CA LEU A 93 -10.14 -29.32 0.45
C LEU A 93 -10.30 -28.56 -0.88
N LYS A 94 -11.51 -28.55 -1.47
CA LYS A 94 -11.79 -27.77 -2.67
C LYS A 94 -11.50 -26.28 -2.44
N LEU A 95 -11.95 -25.72 -1.33
CA LEU A 95 -11.71 -24.32 -1.00
C LEU A 95 -10.22 -24.01 -0.83
N VAL A 96 -9.49 -24.85 -0.09
CA VAL A 96 -8.03 -24.70 0.09
C VAL A 96 -7.31 -24.80 -1.24
N ARG A 97 -7.71 -25.72 -2.12
CA ARG A 97 -7.14 -25.84 -3.47
C ARG A 97 -7.33 -24.56 -4.28
N ILE A 98 -8.53 -23.95 -4.24
CA ILE A 98 -8.82 -22.69 -4.92
C ILE A 98 -7.90 -21.58 -4.38
N GLN A 99 -7.74 -21.49 -3.07
CA GLN A 99 -6.86 -20.50 -2.42
C GLN A 99 -5.40 -20.67 -2.86
N VAL A 100 -4.89 -21.90 -2.86
CA VAL A 100 -3.50 -22.18 -3.31
C VAL A 100 -3.31 -21.82 -4.79
N LEU A 101 -4.26 -22.15 -5.65
CA LEU A 101 -4.20 -21.79 -7.08
C LEU A 101 -4.27 -20.29 -7.30
N ALA A 102 -5.11 -19.57 -6.57
CA ALA A 102 -5.20 -18.10 -6.67
C ALA A 102 -3.88 -17.44 -6.19
N GLN A 103 -3.27 -17.96 -5.13
CA GLN A 103 -1.97 -17.50 -4.65
C GLN A 103 -0.86 -17.78 -5.66
N ALA A 104 -0.82 -18.99 -6.22
CA ALA A 104 0.16 -19.36 -7.24
C ALA A 104 0.03 -18.49 -8.50
N PHE A 105 -1.20 -18.20 -8.93
CA PHE A 105 -1.45 -17.26 -10.03
C PHE A 105 -0.90 -15.86 -9.73
N SER A 106 -1.20 -15.32 -8.55
CA SER A 106 -0.71 -13.99 -8.15
C SER A 106 0.81 -13.93 -8.11
N GLN A 107 1.47 -15.00 -7.64
CA GLN A 107 2.92 -15.10 -7.62
C GLN A 107 3.51 -15.14 -9.03
N ALA A 108 2.96 -16.00 -9.90
CA ALA A 108 3.39 -16.10 -11.29
C ALA A 108 3.23 -14.77 -12.06
N VAL A 109 2.14 -14.03 -11.80
CA VAL A 109 1.93 -12.69 -12.36
C VAL A 109 3.01 -11.72 -11.90
N GLN A 110 3.36 -11.74 -10.61
CA GLN A 110 4.40 -10.86 -10.05
C GLN A 110 5.79 -11.17 -10.62
N GLU A 111 6.13 -12.45 -10.76
CA GLU A 111 7.39 -12.91 -11.35
C GLU A 111 7.50 -12.46 -12.81
N LYS A 112 6.48 -12.79 -13.62
CA LYS A 112 6.43 -12.43 -15.04
C LYS A 112 6.39 -10.90 -15.26
N ALA A 113 5.71 -10.15 -14.42
CA ALA A 113 5.68 -8.69 -14.50
C ALA A 113 7.05 -8.05 -14.21
N GLY A 114 7.95 -8.77 -13.53
CA GLY A 114 9.33 -8.32 -13.29
C GLY A 114 10.26 -8.46 -14.50
N GLU A 115 9.88 -9.21 -15.53
CA GLU A 115 10.64 -9.40 -16.77
C GLU A 115 10.46 -8.19 -17.70
N ILE A 116 11.15 -7.08 -17.38
CA ILE A 116 11.09 -5.83 -18.13
C ILE A 116 12.42 -5.63 -18.85
N SER A 117 12.36 -5.58 -20.18
CA SER A 117 13.53 -5.33 -21.03
C SER A 117 13.90 -3.84 -21.07
N ASP A 118 15.13 -3.55 -21.45
CA ASP A 118 15.56 -2.15 -21.69
C ASP A 118 14.75 -1.51 -22.82
N GLN A 119 14.33 -2.30 -23.82
CA GLN A 119 13.48 -1.83 -24.90
C GLN A 119 12.08 -1.40 -24.40
N ASP A 120 11.48 -2.13 -23.45
CA ASP A 120 10.20 -1.73 -22.84
C ASP A 120 10.35 -0.37 -22.15
N ILE A 121 11.45 -0.18 -21.42
CA ILE A 121 11.76 1.06 -20.72
C ILE A 121 11.94 2.23 -21.70
N GLU A 122 12.71 2.04 -22.78
CA GLU A 122 12.91 3.07 -23.81
C GLU A 122 11.60 3.44 -24.51
N ASN A 123 10.75 2.47 -24.83
CA ASN A 123 9.48 2.70 -25.46
C ASN A 123 8.56 3.50 -24.54
N TYR A 124 8.46 3.07 -23.27
CA TYR A 124 7.67 3.79 -22.26
C TYR A 124 8.15 5.25 -22.12
N TYR A 125 9.45 5.47 -22.02
CA TYR A 125 10.00 6.82 -21.89
C TYR A 125 9.66 7.70 -23.10
N LYS A 126 9.74 7.17 -24.31
CA LYS A 126 9.38 7.91 -25.54
C LYS A 126 7.91 8.27 -25.60
N GLU A 127 7.03 7.34 -25.19
CA GLU A 127 5.58 7.53 -25.18
C GLU A 127 5.13 8.47 -24.06
N HIS A 128 5.86 8.51 -22.95
CA HIS A 128 5.52 9.24 -21.73
C HIS A 128 6.52 10.36 -21.38
N THR A 129 7.25 10.90 -22.37
CA THR A 129 8.29 11.92 -22.14
C THR A 129 7.76 13.14 -21.35
N ALA A 130 6.50 13.52 -21.55
CA ALA A 130 5.86 14.62 -20.85
C ALA A 130 5.72 14.39 -19.33
N ASP A 131 5.62 13.13 -18.89
CA ASP A 131 5.48 12.78 -17.48
C ASP A 131 6.80 12.98 -16.72
N PHE A 132 7.92 12.98 -17.43
CA PHE A 132 9.26 13.20 -16.90
C PHE A 132 9.74 14.66 -17.07
N GLN A 133 8.84 15.55 -17.51
CA GLN A 133 9.15 16.97 -17.55
C GLN A 133 9.10 17.55 -16.13
N GLU A 134 10.22 18.10 -15.70
CA GLU A 134 10.35 18.89 -14.48
C GLU A 134 10.31 20.38 -14.80
N THR A 135 9.68 21.12 -13.92
CA THR A 135 9.56 22.56 -14.04
C THR A 135 9.99 23.20 -12.73
N ASP A 136 11.01 24.05 -12.77
CA ASP A 136 11.36 24.87 -11.61
C ASP A 136 10.21 25.85 -11.34
N LEU A 137 9.62 25.77 -10.16
CA LEU A 137 8.50 26.60 -9.76
C LEU A 137 8.84 27.45 -8.54
N GLN A 138 8.35 28.68 -8.60
CA GLN A 138 8.20 29.50 -7.41
C GLN A 138 6.71 29.69 -7.13
N ARG A 139 6.35 29.80 -5.85
CA ARG A 139 4.97 29.97 -5.42
C ARG A 139 4.86 31.01 -4.32
N ILE A 140 3.92 31.92 -4.46
CA ILE A 140 3.42 32.73 -3.35
C ILE A 140 2.22 31.99 -2.75
N PHE A 141 2.25 31.75 -1.47
CA PHE A 141 1.09 31.28 -0.71
C PHE A 141 0.51 32.44 0.11
N ILE A 142 -0.75 32.71 -0.06
CA ILE A 142 -1.50 33.78 0.60
C ILE A 142 -2.56 33.10 1.46
N PRO A 143 -2.54 33.24 2.79
CA PRO A 143 -3.53 32.65 3.68
C PRO A 143 -4.96 33.04 3.29
N ARG A 144 -5.91 32.11 3.45
CA ARG A 144 -7.31 32.33 3.05
C ARG A 144 -7.97 33.43 3.86
N SER A 145 -7.66 33.55 5.15
CA SER A 145 -8.23 34.51 6.07
C SER A 145 -7.16 35.07 7.00
N GLN A 146 -7.46 36.20 7.60
CA GLN A 146 -6.65 36.79 8.65
C GLN A 146 -6.76 35.99 9.93
N GLN A 147 -5.69 35.96 10.73
CA GLN A 147 -5.72 35.37 12.04
C GLN A 147 -6.63 36.20 12.98
N ALA A 148 -7.65 35.54 13.55
CA ALA A 148 -8.53 36.22 14.45
C ALA A 148 -7.75 36.85 15.63
N PRO A 149 -8.01 38.12 15.98
CA PRO A 149 -7.39 38.71 17.16
C PRO A 149 -7.82 37.92 18.40
N ALA A 150 -6.88 37.70 19.33
CA ALA A 150 -7.17 37.05 20.61
C ALA A 150 -8.22 37.84 21.40
N SER A 151 -9.50 37.54 21.20
CA SER A 151 -10.61 38.17 21.92
C SER A 151 -11.05 37.27 23.08
N LYS A 152 -11.23 37.88 24.25
CA LYS A 152 -11.83 37.21 25.40
C LYS A 152 -13.36 37.16 25.34
N ILE A 153 -13.97 37.79 24.35
CA ILE A 153 -15.41 37.87 24.15
C ILE A 153 -15.83 36.76 23.19
N LYS A 154 -16.70 35.87 23.61
CA LYS A 154 -17.30 34.83 22.78
C LYS A 154 -18.29 35.49 21.81
N LEU A 155 -18.02 35.47 20.54
CA LEU A 155 -18.90 36.01 19.50
C LEU A 155 -20.07 35.04 19.27
N SER A 156 -21.18 35.52 18.72
CA SER A 156 -22.22 34.64 18.20
C SER A 156 -21.79 34.00 16.88
N GLU A 157 -22.34 32.82 16.56
CA GLU A 157 -22.01 32.12 15.29
C GLU A 157 -22.17 33.01 14.04
N ALA A 158 -23.23 33.82 14.01
CA ALA A 158 -23.46 34.75 12.91
C ALA A 158 -22.39 35.84 12.82
N ALA A 159 -21.88 36.32 13.98
CA ALA A 159 -20.80 37.29 14.02
C ALA A 159 -19.45 36.68 13.61
N GLU A 160 -19.18 35.42 14.02
CA GLU A 160 -17.98 34.67 13.60
C GLU A 160 -17.99 34.41 12.10
N GLN A 161 -19.12 33.95 11.53
CA GLN A 161 -19.25 33.71 10.09
C GLN A 161 -19.09 34.99 9.28
N LYS A 162 -19.61 36.11 9.77
CA LYS A 162 -19.43 37.40 9.11
C LYS A 162 -17.97 37.83 9.12
N LEU A 163 -17.31 37.77 10.27
CA LEU A 163 -15.91 38.14 10.43
C LEU A 163 -15.01 37.27 9.52
N GLN A 164 -15.30 35.98 9.42
CA GLN A 164 -14.59 35.09 8.53
C GLN A 164 -14.75 35.48 7.07
N LYS A 165 -15.98 35.74 6.60
CA LYS A 165 -16.24 36.20 5.22
C LYS A 165 -15.54 37.51 4.91
N ASP A 166 -15.67 38.51 5.80
CA ASP A 166 -15.02 39.81 5.62
C ASP A 166 -13.49 39.64 5.53
N SER A 167 -12.93 38.78 6.36
CA SER A 167 -11.50 38.42 6.35
C SER A 167 -11.09 37.71 5.05
N GLU A 168 -11.89 36.78 4.56
CA GLU A 168 -11.63 36.09 3.27
C GLU A 168 -11.65 37.08 2.10
N GLU A 169 -12.61 38.02 2.08
CA GLU A 169 -12.66 39.04 1.04
C GLU A 169 -11.44 39.98 1.05
N ILE A 170 -10.93 40.32 2.25
CA ILE A 170 -9.70 41.13 2.38
C ILE A 170 -8.52 40.39 1.78
N MET A 171 -8.37 39.10 2.13
CA MET A 171 -7.26 38.28 1.68
C MET A 171 -7.35 37.97 0.18
N GLN A 172 -8.56 37.83 -0.37
CA GLN A 172 -8.76 37.68 -1.81
C GLN A 172 -8.32 38.92 -2.56
N LYS A 173 -8.76 40.12 -2.13
CA LYS A 173 -8.33 41.40 -2.74
C LYS A 173 -6.82 41.59 -2.65
N GLU A 174 -6.21 41.16 -1.54
CA GLU A 174 -4.75 41.17 -1.44
C GLU A 174 -4.10 40.21 -2.42
N ALA A 175 -4.66 39.02 -2.61
CA ALA A 175 -4.15 38.05 -3.59
C ALA A 175 -4.16 38.65 -5.02
N ASP A 176 -5.24 39.31 -5.41
CA ASP A 176 -5.35 40.00 -6.73
C ASP A 176 -4.33 41.13 -6.85
N LYS A 177 -4.14 41.92 -5.80
CA LYS A 177 -3.14 42.98 -5.77
C LYS A 177 -1.71 42.45 -5.86
N LEU A 178 -1.40 41.43 -5.09
CA LEU A 178 -0.08 40.77 -5.12
C LEU A 178 0.18 40.09 -6.46
N HIS A 179 -0.84 39.51 -7.10
CA HIS A 179 -0.74 38.99 -8.46
C HIS A 179 -0.34 40.07 -9.45
N ALA A 180 -1.00 41.22 -9.46
CA ALA A 180 -0.65 42.32 -10.36
C ALA A 180 0.81 42.77 -10.18
N ARG A 181 1.29 42.81 -8.93
CA ARG A 181 2.69 43.15 -8.59
C ARG A 181 3.67 42.07 -8.98
N ALA A 182 3.29 40.81 -8.83
CA ALA A 182 4.07 39.64 -9.28
C ALA A 182 4.26 39.70 -10.81
N VAL A 183 3.19 39.99 -11.55
CA VAL A 183 3.24 40.20 -13.03
C VAL A 183 4.14 41.36 -13.40
N ALA A 184 4.16 42.44 -12.60
CA ALA A 184 5.08 43.57 -12.77
C ALA A 184 6.55 43.23 -12.40
N GLY A 185 6.84 42.02 -11.93
CA GLY A 185 8.20 41.54 -11.68
C GLY A 185 8.69 41.74 -10.26
N GLU A 186 7.83 42.07 -9.31
CA GLU A 186 8.22 42.21 -7.92
C GLU A 186 8.62 40.85 -7.28
N ASP A 187 9.50 40.92 -6.28
CA ASP A 187 10.09 39.75 -5.62
C ASP A 187 9.05 38.96 -4.85
N PHE A 188 8.97 37.65 -5.12
CA PHE A 188 7.99 36.72 -4.54
C PHE A 188 8.13 36.59 -3.02
N VAL A 189 9.34 36.67 -2.46
CA VAL A 189 9.56 36.61 -1.02
C VAL A 189 8.92 37.80 -0.34
N LYS A 190 9.14 39.01 -0.86
CA LYS A 190 8.53 40.25 -0.35
C LYS A 190 7.02 40.23 -0.40
N LEU A 191 6.46 39.76 -1.54
CA LEU A 191 5.01 39.71 -1.72
C LEU A 191 4.38 38.71 -0.73
N GLN A 192 5.03 37.55 -0.49
CA GLN A 192 4.55 36.59 0.47
C GLN A 192 4.67 37.08 1.91
N ASP A 193 5.74 37.78 2.24
CA ASP A 193 5.91 38.39 3.56
C ASP A 193 4.79 39.40 3.85
N GLU A 194 4.42 40.24 2.87
CA GLU A 194 3.29 41.17 2.98
C GLU A 194 1.97 40.46 3.22
N ALA A 195 1.69 39.36 2.47
CA ALA A 195 0.49 38.56 2.66
C ALA A 195 0.39 38.00 4.09
N TYR A 196 1.52 37.51 4.64
CA TYR A 196 1.58 36.99 6.00
C TYR A 196 1.43 38.07 7.07
N GLN A 197 2.00 39.26 6.83
CA GLN A 197 1.83 40.40 7.72
C GLN A 197 0.37 40.86 7.75
N LEU A 198 -0.28 40.98 6.57
CA LEU A 198 -1.70 41.35 6.47
C LEU A 198 -2.60 40.29 7.13
N ALA A 199 -2.24 39.03 6.99
CA ALA A 199 -2.95 37.90 7.65
C ALA A 199 -2.74 37.88 9.18
N GLY A 200 -1.86 38.69 9.74
CA GLY A 200 -1.54 38.72 11.18
C GLY A 200 -0.74 37.50 11.65
N ILE A 201 -0.12 36.74 10.74
CA ILE A 201 0.61 35.52 11.05
C ILE A 201 2.05 35.89 11.39
N LYS A 202 2.46 35.60 12.62
CA LYS A 202 3.83 35.86 13.12
C LYS A 202 4.86 34.79 12.72
N ALA A 203 4.39 33.62 12.29
CA ALA A 203 5.24 32.54 11.83
C ALA A 203 5.95 32.95 10.54
N LYS A 204 7.18 32.46 10.35
CA LYS A 204 7.92 32.65 9.11
C LYS A 204 7.15 31.99 7.95
N PRO A 205 6.95 32.71 6.82
CA PRO A 205 6.34 32.11 5.62
C PRO A 205 7.13 30.89 5.11
N PRO A 206 6.50 29.96 4.43
CA PRO A 206 7.18 28.85 3.75
C PRO A 206 8.09 29.41 2.64
N SER A 207 9.03 28.59 2.16
CA SER A 207 9.86 28.97 1.00
C SER A 207 8.99 29.23 -0.23
N THR A 208 9.24 30.31 -0.94
CA THR A 208 8.62 30.57 -2.24
C THR A 208 9.19 29.66 -3.34
N LYS A 209 10.42 29.15 -3.18
CA LYS A 209 11.03 28.18 -4.10
C LYS A 209 10.49 26.79 -3.83
N MET A 210 9.87 26.18 -4.82
CA MET A 210 9.40 24.81 -4.76
C MET A 210 10.43 23.82 -5.33
N GLY A 211 11.38 24.31 -6.15
CA GLY A 211 12.31 23.47 -6.91
C GLY A 211 11.65 22.84 -8.13
N ASP A 212 12.24 21.76 -8.62
CA ASP A 212 11.78 21.05 -9.80
C ASP A 212 10.54 20.22 -9.46
N VAL A 213 9.44 20.51 -10.15
CA VAL A 213 8.13 19.91 -9.89
C VAL A 213 7.63 19.23 -11.15
N ARG A 214 7.21 17.98 -11.03
CA ARG A 214 6.50 17.23 -12.07
C ARG A 214 4.98 17.42 -11.93
N ARG A 215 4.22 17.02 -12.97
CA ARG A 215 2.76 17.17 -13.02
C ARG A 215 2.04 16.52 -11.83
N ASN A 216 2.51 15.40 -11.36
CA ASN A 216 1.98 14.69 -10.20
C ASN A 216 2.32 15.34 -8.84
N GLY A 217 3.24 16.29 -8.82
CA GLY A 217 3.63 17.08 -7.63
C GLY A 217 2.71 18.26 -7.33
N LEU A 218 1.73 18.55 -8.19
CA LEU A 218 0.73 19.59 -7.98
C LEU A 218 -0.67 19.01 -7.88
N PRO A 219 -1.58 19.67 -7.11
CA PRO A 219 -2.99 19.35 -7.17
C PRO A 219 -3.53 19.48 -8.60
N ALA A 220 -4.44 18.60 -9.01
CA ALA A 220 -4.99 18.58 -10.37
C ALA A 220 -5.52 19.94 -10.84
N ALA A 221 -6.16 20.70 -9.94
CA ALA A 221 -6.70 22.04 -10.22
C ALA A 221 -5.60 23.10 -10.53
N GLN A 222 -4.35 22.82 -10.12
CA GLN A 222 -3.21 23.75 -10.29
C GLN A 222 -2.21 23.24 -11.33
N ALA A 223 -2.37 22.01 -11.82
CA ALA A 223 -1.43 21.37 -12.75
C ALA A 223 -1.27 22.12 -14.10
N SER A 224 -2.26 22.92 -14.49
CA SER A 224 -2.20 23.76 -15.69
C SER A 224 -1.05 24.78 -15.68
N VAL A 225 -0.50 25.11 -14.51
CA VAL A 225 0.71 25.95 -14.38
C VAL A 225 1.88 25.36 -15.15
N LEU A 226 2.00 24.03 -15.19
CA LEU A 226 3.10 23.35 -15.88
C LEU A 226 2.99 23.45 -17.42
N ASP A 227 1.84 23.83 -17.95
CA ASP A 227 1.64 24.04 -19.39
C ASP A 227 2.04 25.47 -19.83
N MET A 228 2.21 26.41 -18.89
CA MET A 228 2.60 27.80 -19.12
C MET A 228 4.06 27.90 -19.55
N LYS A 229 4.44 29.02 -20.19
CA LYS A 229 5.81 29.25 -20.65
C LYS A 229 6.72 29.67 -19.49
N THR A 230 8.00 29.41 -19.65
CA THR A 230 9.05 29.92 -18.75
C THR A 230 8.96 31.42 -18.60
N GLY A 231 8.98 31.93 -17.39
CA GLY A 231 8.86 33.33 -17.02
C GLY A 231 7.43 33.81 -16.77
N GLU A 232 6.41 33.06 -17.18
CA GLU A 232 5.02 33.41 -16.96
C GLU A 232 4.59 33.29 -15.50
N ILE A 233 3.68 34.20 -15.13
CA ILE A 233 3.01 34.20 -13.82
C ILE A 233 1.59 33.68 -14.02
N SER A 234 1.19 32.69 -13.17
CA SER A 234 -0.15 32.10 -13.23
C SER A 234 -1.23 33.09 -12.76
N ALA A 235 -2.46 32.84 -13.15
CA ALA A 235 -3.61 33.43 -12.44
C ALA A 235 -3.60 33.01 -10.97
N VAL A 236 -4.42 33.69 -10.16
CA VAL A 236 -4.61 33.32 -8.75
C VAL A 236 -5.41 32.02 -8.68
N PHE A 237 -4.81 30.96 -8.12
CA PHE A 237 -5.52 29.74 -7.74
C PHE A 237 -6.02 29.86 -6.29
N SER A 238 -7.10 29.19 -5.98
CA SER A 238 -7.62 29.17 -4.62
C SER A 238 -8.05 27.76 -4.21
N ASP A 239 -7.85 27.43 -2.94
CA ASP A 239 -8.41 26.24 -2.29
C ASP A 239 -8.82 26.58 -0.86
N GLN A 240 -9.13 25.54 -0.06
CA GLN A 240 -9.55 25.73 1.34
C GLN A 240 -8.47 26.37 2.22
N SER A 241 -7.19 26.25 1.86
CA SER A 241 -6.06 26.77 2.65
C SER A 241 -5.74 28.24 2.33
N GLY A 242 -5.99 28.68 1.09
CA GLY A 242 -5.67 30.05 0.66
C GLY A 242 -5.60 30.23 -0.83
N TYR A 243 -4.76 31.20 -1.23
CA TYR A 243 -4.53 31.57 -2.62
C TYR A 243 -3.09 31.31 -3.00
N PHE A 244 -2.89 30.96 -4.27
CA PHE A 244 -1.58 30.57 -4.80
C PHE A 244 -1.31 31.31 -6.11
N ILE A 245 -0.11 31.86 -6.25
CA ILE A 245 0.39 32.46 -7.47
C ILE A 245 1.70 31.77 -7.79
N TYR A 246 1.84 31.27 -9.01
CA TYR A 246 3.02 30.55 -9.46
C TYR A 246 3.81 31.36 -10.47
N LYS A 247 5.13 31.19 -10.44
CA LYS A 247 6.05 31.64 -11.49
C LYS A 247 6.74 30.40 -12.05
N VAL A 248 6.64 30.28 -13.38
CA VAL A 248 7.25 29.17 -14.11
C VAL A 248 8.71 29.50 -14.41
N GLY A 249 9.61 28.68 -13.93
CA GLY A 249 11.03 28.74 -14.21
C GLY A 249 11.44 27.87 -15.40
N LYS A 250 12.65 27.30 -15.34
CA LYS A 250 13.19 26.42 -16.37
C LYS A 250 12.39 25.13 -16.43
N LYS A 251 12.23 24.61 -17.64
CA LYS A 251 11.64 23.29 -17.88
C LYS A 251 12.70 22.37 -18.45
N GLU A 252 12.83 21.21 -17.90
CA GLU A 252 13.75 20.17 -18.35
C GLU A 252 13.05 18.82 -18.35
N VAL A 253 13.40 17.97 -19.32
CA VAL A 253 12.97 16.58 -19.30
C VAL A 253 14.09 15.78 -18.66
N GLU A 254 13.77 15.02 -17.63
CA GLU A 254 14.77 14.17 -17.01
C GLU A 254 15.26 13.09 -17.97
N PRO A 255 16.58 12.90 -18.06
CA PRO A 255 17.14 11.90 -18.95
C PRO A 255 16.75 10.49 -18.51
N LEU A 256 16.56 9.58 -19.48
CA LEU A 256 16.16 8.20 -19.28
C LEU A 256 16.95 7.50 -18.17
N GLU A 257 18.25 7.72 -18.09
CA GLU A 257 19.13 7.09 -17.10
C GLU A 257 18.74 7.39 -15.65
N LYS A 258 18.14 8.57 -15.39
CA LYS A 258 17.69 8.94 -14.06
C LYS A 258 16.34 8.32 -13.69
N VAL A 259 15.48 8.11 -14.68
CA VAL A 259 14.10 7.64 -14.47
C VAL A 259 13.90 6.17 -14.79
N LYS A 260 14.95 5.47 -15.23
CA LYS A 260 14.93 4.06 -15.64
C LYS A 260 14.32 3.14 -14.59
N ASP A 261 14.67 3.32 -13.33
CA ASP A 261 14.15 2.48 -12.24
C ASP A 261 12.69 2.82 -11.90
N GLU A 262 12.32 4.09 -11.98
CA GLU A 262 10.92 4.53 -11.83
C GLU A 262 10.04 3.93 -12.93
N ILE A 263 10.49 3.97 -14.17
CA ILE A 263 9.80 3.37 -15.32
C ILE A 263 9.64 1.86 -15.13
N ARG A 264 10.70 1.18 -14.67
CA ARG A 264 10.63 -0.27 -14.38
C ARG A 264 9.57 -0.61 -13.35
N VAL A 265 9.48 0.17 -12.28
CA VAL A 265 8.45 -0.01 -11.25
C VAL A 265 7.06 0.27 -11.82
N SER A 266 6.89 1.31 -12.61
CA SER A 266 5.61 1.68 -13.25
C SER A 266 5.12 0.59 -14.19
N LEU A 267 5.98 0.11 -15.09
CA LEU A 267 5.66 -0.98 -16.02
C LEU A 267 5.32 -2.29 -15.30
N ARG A 268 6.07 -2.62 -14.23
CA ARG A 268 5.78 -3.79 -13.42
C ARG A 268 4.39 -3.70 -12.80
N ASN A 269 4.07 -2.57 -12.19
CA ASN A 269 2.77 -2.36 -11.54
C ASN A 269 1.63 -2.40 -12.56
N GLN A 270 1.82 -1.78 -13.72
CA GLN A 270 0.86 -1.80 -14.81
C GLN A 270 0.59 -3.22 -15.28
N ARG A 271 1.62 -4.03 -15.55
CA ARG A 271 1.49 -5.43 -15.98
C ARG A 271 0.77 -6.29 -14.93
N ILE A 272 1.08 -6.10 -13.65
CA ILE A 272 0.37 -6.79 -12.56
C ILE A 272 -1.11 -6.42 -12.58
N GLN A 273 -1.40 -5.12 -12.63
CA GLN A 273 -2.78 -4.63 -12.61
C GLN A 273 -3.59 -5.13 -13.81
N GLU A 274 -3.04 -5.12 -15.02
CA GLU A 274 -3.67 -5.62 -16.23
C GLU A 274 -4.01 -7.11 -16.12
N GLN A 275 -3.05 -7.94 -15.67
CA GLN A 275 -3.25 -9.37 -15.51
C GLN A 275 -4.29 -9.70 -14.42
N MET A 276 -4.24 -9.00 -13.30
CA MET A 276 -5.20 -9.19 -12.21
C MET A 276 -6.61 -8.76 -12.63
N GLN A 277 -6.74 -7.64 -13.34
CA GLN A 277 -8.04 -7.19 -13.88
C GLN A 277 -8.59 -8.15 -14.94
N ALA A 278 -7.73 -8.68 -15.82
CA ALA A 278 -8.13 -9.68 -16.81
C ALA A 278 -8.67 -10.95 -16.15
N ALA A 279 -8.00 -11.43 -15.09
CA ALA A 279 -8.44 -12.56 -14.31
C ALA A 279 -9.81 -12.29 -13.62
N GLN A 280 -9.99 -11.11 -13.03
CA GLN A 280 -11.26 -10.72 -12.40
C GLN A 280 -12.41 -10.63 -13.42
N LYS A 281 -12.15 -10.04 -14.58
CA LYS A 281 -13.17 -9.92 -15.65
C LYS A 281 -13.58 -11.28 -16.22
N SER A 282 -12.72 -12.29 -16.18
CA SER A 282 -13.05 -13.66 -16.65
C SER A 282 -14.03 -14.39 -15.76
N ALA A 283 -14.27 -13.91 -14.54
CA ALA A 283 -15.15 -14.55 -13.56
C ALA A 283 -16.01 -13.49 -12.84
N THR A 284 -16.97 -12.92 -13.57
CA THR A 284 -17.91 -11.96 -12.99
C THR A 284 -19.01 -12.69 -12.25
N PRO A 285 -19.11 -12.57 -10.92
CA PRO A 285 -20.16 -13.23 -10.16
C PRO A 285 -21.52 -12.54 -10.39
N VAL A 286 -22.56 -13.35 -10.50
CA VAL A 286 -23.95 -12.90 -10.39
C VAL A 286 -24.49 -13.47 -9.09
N LEU A 287 -24.83 -12.63 -8.15
CA LEU A 287 -25.33 -13.02 -6.84
C LEU A 287 -26.86 -12.95 -6.83
N ASP A 288 -27.50 -13.96 -6.24
CA ASP A 288 -28.95 -13.96 -6.04
C ASP A 288 -29.30 -13.08 -4.83
N GLU A 289 -30.00 -11.97 -5.10
CA GLU A 289 -30.37 -11.00 -4.06
C GLU A 289 -31.32 -11.58 -2.99
N SER A 290 -32.08 -12.64 -3.31
CA SER A 290 -32.97 -13.29 -2.34
C SER A 290 -32.18 -14.08 -1.29
N TYR A 291 -30.98 -14.53 -1.62
CA TYR A 291 -30.09 -15.26 -0.72
C TYR A 291 -29.07 -14.35 -0.04
N PHE A 292 -28.44 -13.43 -0.78
CA PHE A 292 -27.37 -12.57 -0.27
C PHE A 292 -27.86 -11.22 0.28
N GLY A 293 -29.11 -10.85 0.01
CA GLY A 293 -29.63 -9.52 0.27
C GLY A 293 -29.24 -8.51 -0.82
N VAL A 294 -29.89 -7.36 -0.80
CA VAL A 294 -29.58 -6.25 -1.72
C VAL A 294 -28.23 -5.64 -1.36
N GLU A 295 -27.38 -5.42 -2.34
CA GLU A 295 -26.06 -4.77 -2.14
C GLU A 295 -26.29 -3.36 -1.60
N MET A 296 -25.93 -3.14 -0.32
CA MET A 296 -25.92 -1.79 0.23
C MET A 296 -24.73 -1.02 -0.32
N PRO A 297 -24.90 0.24 -0.78
CA PRO A 297 -23.78 1.05 -1.21
C PRO A 297 -22.73 1.13 -0.11
N PRO A 298 -21.42 1.09 -0.42
CA PRO A 298 -20.37 1.09 0.58
C PRO A 298 -20.51 2.32 1.47
N THR A 299 -20.89 2.12 2.73
CA THR A 299 -20.83 3.15 3.76
C THR A 299 -19.35 3.44 4.00
N HIS A 300 -18.87 4.55 3.48
CA HIS A 300 -17.52 5.03 3.77
C HIS A 300 -17.34 5.11 5.28
N GLY A 301 -16.56 4.22 5.86
CA GLY A 301 -16.00 4.43 7.18
C GLY A 301 -16.30 3.42 8.30
N MET A 302 -16.79 2.21 8.04
CA MET A 302 -16.75 1.18 9.10
C MET A 302 -15.58 0.22 8.86
N PRO A 303 -14.62 0.12 9.80
CA PRO A 303 -13.63 -0.95 9.79
C PRO A 303 -14.37 -2.30 9.91
N LEU A 304 -14.01 -3.26 9.08
CA LEU A 304 -14.45 -4.65 9.25
C LEU A 304 -14.16 -5.10 10.70
N PRO A 305 -15.13 -5.71 11.39
CA PRO A 305 -14.85 -6.28 12.71
C PRO A 305 -13.75 -7.33 12.57
N PRO A 306 -12.79 -7.40 13.51
CA PRO A 306 -11.75 -8.40 13.48
C PRO A 306 -12.39 -9.80 13.47
N PRO A 307 -11.77 -10.80 12.81
CA PRO A 307 -12.28 -12.15 12.80
C PRO A 307 -12.42 -12.63 14.24
N THR A 308 -13.62 -12.99 14.65
CA THR A 308 -13.91 -13.56 15.97
C THR A 308 -13.19 -14.90 16.09
N GLY A 309 -11.97 -14.86 16.58
CA GLY A 309 -11.24 -16.04 17.04
C GLY A 309 -11.96 -16.62 18.25
N GLY A 310 -12.02 -17.93 18.28
CA GLY A 310 -12.64 -18.89 19.14
C GLY A 310 -12.88 -18.58 20.64
N PRO A 311 -13.49 -19.52 21.38
CA PRO A 311 -14.11 -19.24 22.66
C PRO A 311 -13.08 -18.79 23.72
N SER A 312 -13.24 -17.55 24.18
CA SER A 312 -12.54 -17.02 25.34
C SER A 312 -13.05 -17.73 26.59
N THR A 313 -12.24 -18.59 27.17
CA THR A 313 -12.44 -19.08 28.54
C THR A 313 -12.19 -17.92 29.52
N ARG A 314 -13.23 -17.34 30.04
CA ARG A 314 -13.17 -16.40 31.16
C ARG A 314 -12.71 -17.16 32.42
N PRO A 315 -11.71 -16.69 33.17
CA PRO A 315 -11.45 -17.18 34.51
C PRO A 315 -12.57 -16.70 35.45
N GLY A 316 -13.10 -17.62 36.27
CA GLY A 316 -14.17 -17.36 37.21
C GLY A 316 -13.82 -16.30 38.26
N ALA A 317 -14.77 -15.43 38.54
CA ALA A 317 -14.73 -14.49 39.65
C ALA A 317 -14.93 -15.26 41.00
N PRO A 318 -14.22 -14.88 42.08
CA PRO A 318 -14.48 -15.44 43.41
C PRO A 318 -15.78 -14.84 43.99
N GLY A 319 -16.65 -15.69 44.54
CA GLY A 319 -17.88 -15.32 45.19
C GLY A 319 -17.67 -14.58 46.50
N PRO A 320 -18.70 -13.83 46.97
CA PRO A 320 -18.63 -13.05 48.17
C PRO A 320 -18.76 -13.93 49.44
N LYS A 321 -17.96 -13.59 50.45
CA LYS A 321 -18.25 -13.94 51.85
C LYS A 321 -19.03 -12.81 52.48
#